data_153171efda728f8ddf3a58486d359367
#
_entry.id   153171efda728f8ddf3a58486d359367
#
_cell.length_a   1.000
_cell.length_b   1.000
_cell.length_c   1.000
_cell.angle_alpha   90.00
_cell.angle_beta   90.00
_cell.angle_gamma   90.00
#
_symmetry.space_group_name_H-M   'P 1'
#
loop_
_entity.id
_entity.type
_entity.pdbx_description
1 polymer ?
#
loop_
_entity_poly.entity_id
_entity_poly.type
_entity_poly.pdbx_seq_one_letter_code
_entity_poly.pdbx_strand_id
1 'polypeptide(L)'
;MTPALRIVALALLLGGCAVPSWVPLIGKPEGPPPPAPVAGKPLSPDMPMPGDVRIRPPEHDEGIADRVVAVVNNDAITLSELQETIVAYRAENRQQRGGGPSDDELVKQFLPRLIDSRLQLQEADRERITVDDQEVSDELTERIKIYKTNTIEEFEKMVKEQGITMEAVKKRVRESLRVQKVIRRKVALRVSVTDAEIVQYVEENRQKLETGLSYHARHLLVVPEGSDDAAWESARIKADLLRAQILDGGDFVAVAREYSRDASAKDGGDLGTLKRGELAQDIETEILGLEPGQVSPPYRSSLGYHVFRLESKESLEGDGLTRVKQQIREILFRQKYEARLEAWLKEIKQRAIIEIRM
;
A
#
# COMPACT_ATOMS: atom_id res chain seq x y z
N MET A 1 -8.01 33.26 -9.88
CA MET A 1 -7.59 32.38 -8.71
C MET A 1 -8.82 31.62 -8.33
N THR A 2 -8.80 30.33 -8.58
CA THR A 2 -9.98 29.44 -8.50
C THR A 2 -10.30 29.06 -7.05
N PRO A 3 -11.56 28.95 -6.65
CA PRO A 3 -11.98 28.62 -5.28
C PRO A 3 -11.57 27.22 -4.80
N ALA A 4 -10.96 26.42 -5.65
CA ALA A 4 -10.50 25.07 -5.33
C ALA A 4 -9.32 25.02 -4.32
N LEU A 5 -8.58 26.10 -4.12
CA LEU A 5 -7.43 26.14 -3.22
C LEU A 5 -7.81 26.37 -1.75
N ARG A 6 -9.07 26.79 -1.49
CA ARG A 6 -9.51 27.24 -0.17
C ARG A 6 -9.86 26.12 0.86
N ILE A 7 -9.98 24.85 0.43
CA ILE A 7 -10.53 23.79 1.27
C ILE A 7 -9.47 22.75 1.68
N VAL A 8 -8.29 22.79 1.07
CA VAL A 8 -7.26 21.76 1.23
C VAL A 8 -6.58 21.76 2.62
N ALA A 9 -6.51 22.93 3.28
CA ALA A 9 -5.83 23.03 4.59
C ALA A 9 -6.61 22.38 5.75
N LEU A 10 -7.93 22.22 5.63
CA LEU A 10 -8.75 21.60 6.68
C LEU A 10 -8.60 20.07 6.70
N ALA A 11 -8.39 19.47 5.55
CA ALA A 11 -8.30 18.02 5.38
C ALA A 11 -7.09 17.37 6.07
N LEU A 12 -5.96 18.05 6.12
CA LEU A 12 -4.74 17.55 6.76
C LEU A 12 -4.77 17.55 8.29
N LEU A 13 -5.66 18.32 8.86
CA LEU A 13 -5.78 18.40 10.31
C LEU A 13 -6.63 17.27 10.90
N LEU A 14 -7.37 16.56 10.04
CA LEU A 14 -8.31 15.50 10.42
C LEU A 14 -7.80 14.09 10.11
N GLY A 15 -6.54 13.93 9.67
CA GLY A 15 -5.90 12.64 9.42
C GLY A 15 -5.88 11.73 10.65
N GLY A 16 -7.08 11.33 11.09
CA GLY A 16 -7.25 10.29 12.08
C GLY A 16 -7.09 8.92 11.44
N CYS A 17 -6.23 8.08 12.01
CA CYS A 17 -6.05 6.66 11.68
C CYS A 17 -5.45 6.32 10.30
N ALA A 18 -4.74 7.23 9.64
CA ALA A 18 -3.72 6.80 8.69
C ALA A 18 -2.57 6.15 9.45
N VAL A 19 -2.04 5.05 8.93
CA VAL A 19 -0.81 4.42 9.44
C VAL A 19 0.22 5.53 9.64
N PRO A 20 0.80 5.68 10.85
CA PRO A 20 1.73 6.77 11.13
C PRO A 20 2.85 6.81 10.10
N SER A 21 3.25 8.00 9.65
CA SER A 21 4.29 8.20 8.61
C SER A 21 5.67 7.64 8.96
N TRP A 22 5.90 7.25 10.21
CA TRP A 22 7.12 6.55 10.64
C TRP A 22 7.11 5.03 10.40
N VAL A 23 5.96 4.46 10.02
CA VAL A 23 5.96 3.13 9.41
C VAL A 23 6.56 3.32 8.03
N PRO A 24 7.77 2.77 7.74
CA PRO A 24 8.42 3.02 6.46
C PRO A 24 7.49 2.61 5.34
N LEU A 25 6.98 3.59 4.62
CA LEU A 25 6.32 3.41 3.33
C LEU A 25 7.43 3.14 2.32
N ILE A 26 7.98 1.94 2.36
CA ILE A 26 8.80 1.44 1.28
C ILE A 26 7.87 1.28 0.09
N GLY A 27 8.31 1.80 -1.06
CA GLY A 27 7.53 1.97 -2.28
C GLY A 27 6.62 0.78 -2.58
N LYS A 28 5.49 1.06 -3.22
CA LYS A 28 4.46 0.05 -3.55
C LYS A 28 5.13 -1.27 -3.88
N PRO A 29 4.94 -2.33 -3.10
CA PRO A 29 5.34 -3.64 -3.53
C PRO A 29 4.47 -3.98 -4.74
N GLU A 30 5.08 -4.13 -5.90
CA GLU A 30 4.50 -4.91 -6.98
C GLU A 30 4.58 -6.39 -6.58
N GLY A 31 3.76 -6.73 -5.60
CA GLY A 31 3.52 -8.09 -5.14
C GLY A 31 2.04 -8.40 -5.28
N PRO A 32 1.63 -9.67 -5.17
CA PRO A 32 0.22 -10.02 -5.23
C PRO A 32 -0.55 -9.13 -4.25
N PRO A 33 -1.73 -8.61 -4.64
CA PRO A 33 -2.47 -7.67 -3.80
C PRO A 33 -2.64 -8.30 -2.42
N PRO A 34 -2.38 -7.54 -1.33
CA PRO A 34 -2.68 -8.03 -0.01
C PRO A 34 -4.15 -8.44 0.01
N PRO A 35 -4.53 -9.48 0.75
CA PRO A 35 -5.94 -9.79 0.93
C PRO A 35 -6.64 -8.50 1.32
N ALA A 36 -7.77 -8.23 0.66
CA ALA A 36 -8.54 -7.00 0.85
C ALA A 36 -8.64 -6.71 2.35
N PRO A 37 -8.42 -5.44 2.78
CA PRO A 37 -8.56 -5.10 4.19
C PRO A 37 -9.92 -5.63 4.63
N VAL A 38 -9.92 -6.45 5.67
CA VAL A 38 -11.16 -6.92 6.27
C VAL A 38 -11.89 -5.66 6.69
N ALA A 39 -12.90 -5.27 5.92
CA ALA A 39 -13.75 -4.16 6.26
C ALA A 39 -14.20 -4.41 7.70
N GLY A 40 -13.86 -3.47 8.59
CA GLY A 40 -14.24 -3.59 9.99
C GLY A 40 -15.71 -3.99 10.02
N LYS A 41 -16.05 -5.06 10.78
CA LYS A 41 -17.41 -5.53 10.88
C LYS A 41 -18.32 -4.32 11.11
N PRO A 42 -19.41 -4.15 10.33
CA PRO A 42 -20.38 -3.10 10.61
C PRO A 42 -20.84 -3.26 12.06
N LEU A 43 -20.95 -2.14 12.73
CA LEU A 43 -21.54 -2.07 14.06
C LEU A 43 -22.84 -2.88 14.09
N SER A 44 -23.08 -3.60 15.17
CA SER A 44 -24.25 -4.46 15.36
C SER A 44 -25.55 -3.77 14.90
N PRO A 45 -26.49 -4.50 14.27
CA PRO A 45 -27.71 -3.94 13.68
C PRO A 45 -28.67 -3.26 14.68
N ASP A 46 -28.41 -3.38 15.98
CA ASP A 46 -29.31 -2.92 17.05
C ASP A 46 -29.05 -1.49 17.59
N MET A 47 -28.14 -0.72 16.95
CA MET A 47 -28.02 0.68 17.33
C MET A 47 -29.16 1.52 16.72
N PRO A 48 -29.90 2.30 17.50
CA PRO A 48 -30.99 3.14 16.99
C PRO A 48 -30.41 4.15 15.99
N MET A 49 -30.98 4.18 14.79
CA MET A 49 -30.55 5.06 13.69
C MET A 49 -31.12 6.48 13.96
N PRO A 50 -30.28 7.53 13.82
CA PRO A 50 -30.77 8.90 13.94
C PRO A 50 -31.61 9.28 12.73
N GLY A 51 -32.74 9.92 12.98
CA GLY A 51 -33.52 10.57 11.93
C GLY A 51 -32.81 11.82 11.43
N ASP A 52 -32.97 12.07 10.15
CA ASP A 52 -32.70 13.28 9.35
C ASP A 52 -31.64 14.27 9.92
N VAL A 53 -30.36 13.90 9.85
CA VAL A 53 -29.25 14.83 10.09
C VAL A 53 -28.88 15.51 8.76
N ARG A 54 -29.42 16.70 8.52
CA ARG A 54 -28.97 17.54 7.38
C ARG A 54 -27.68 18.22 7.76
N ILE A 55 -26.59 17.79 7.15
CA ILE A 55 -25.27 18.39 7.38
C ILE A 55 -25.16 19.67 6.54
N ARG A 56 -25.16 20.82 7.21
CA ARG A 56 -24.81 22.13 6.63
C ARG A 56 -23.41 22.50 7.11
N PRO A 57 -22.65 23.28 6.30
CA PRO A 57 -21.43 23.92 6.80
C PRO A 57 -21.77 24.74 8.05
N PRO A 58 -20.90 24.77 9.08
CA PRO A 58 -21.15 25.53 10.28
C PRO A 58 -21.32 27.01 9.93
N GLU A 59 -22.52 27.55 10.15
CA GLU A 59 -22.71 28.99 10.18
C GLU A 59 -22.23 29.44 11.58
N HIS A 60 -21.18 30.24 11.62
CA HIS A 60 -20.71 30.87 12.85
C HIS A 60 -21.70 31.94 13.28
N ASP A 61 -22.74 31.52 13.95
CA ASP A 61 -23.67 32.40 14.65
C ASP A 61 -23.28 32.42 16.15
N GLU A 62 -22.78 33.53 16.62
CA GLU A 62 -22.18 33.69 17.97
C GLU A 62 -23.16 33.44 19.13
N GLY A 63 -24.39 33.01 18.86
CA GLY A 63 -25.46 32.80 19.84
C GLY A 63 -26.00 31.37 19.98
N ILE A 64 -25.58 30.42 19.16
CA ILE A 64 -26.10 29.03 19.18
C ILE A 64 -25.14 28.11 19.91
N ALA A 65 -25.56 27.54 21.04
CA ALA A 65 -24.80 26.47 21.69
C ALA A 65 -24.66 25.27 20.75
N ASP A 66 -23.42 24.86 20.48
CA ASP A 66 -23.11 23.72 19.59
C ASP A 66 -23.77 22.43 20.14
N ARG A 67 -24.43 21.70 19.24
CA ARG A 67 -25.17 20.48 19.64
C ARG A 67 -24.19 19.34 19.91
N VAL A 68 -24.31 18.73 21.09
CA VAL A 68 -23.52 17.53 21.45
C VAL A 68 -24.12 16.31 20.74
N VAL A 69 -23.30 15.60 19.92
CA VAL A 69 -23.70 14.38 19.20
C VAL A 69 -23.19 13.10 19.87
N ALA A 70 -22.16 13.20 20.70
CA ALA A 70 -21.73 12.10 21.55
C ALA A 70 -21.00 12.64 22.79
N VAL A 71 -20.99 11.85 23.86
CA VAL A 71 -20.19 12.09 25.07
C VAL A 71 -19.32 10.85 25.28
N VAL A 72 -18.02 11.08 25.48
CA VAL A 72 -17.03 10.04 25.72
C VAL A 72 -16.38 10.30 27.08
N ASN A 73 -16.80 9.57 28.10
CA ASN A 73 -16.49 9.86 29.49
C ASN A 73 -16.92 11.30 29.86
N ASN A 74 -15.99 12.22 30.03
CA ASN A 74 -16.23 13.60 30.36
C ASN A 74 -16.11 14.59 29.20
N ASP A 75 -15.79 14.08 27.98
CA ASP A 75 -15.57 14.91 26.81
C ASP A 75 -16.74 14.84 25.84
N ALA A 76 -17.21 16.00 25.38
CA ALA A 76 -18.26 16.10 24.37
C ALA A 76 -17.63 16.09 22.95
N ILE A 77 -18.34 15.44 22.03
CA ILE A 77 -18.13 15.56 20.58
C ILE A 77 -19.32 16.35 20.04
N THR A 78 -19.06 17.43 19.34
CA THR A 78 -20.08 18.34 18.86
C THR A 78 -20.48 18.08 17.41
N LEU A 79 -21.63 18.59 17.00
CA LEU A 79 -22.11 18.50 15.62
C LEU A 79 -21.17 19.26 14.69
N SER A 80 -20.66 20.41 15.11
CA SER A 80 -19.70 21.21 14.34
C SER A 80 -18.40 20.42 14.07
N GLU A 81 -17.85 19.73 15.07
CA GLU A 81 -16.66 18.89 14.92
C GLU A 81 -16.88 17.75 13.91
N LEU A 82 -18.04 17.11 13.95
CA LEU A 82 -18.41 16.07 13.00
C LEU A 82 -18.60 16.64 11.58
N GLN A 83 -19.28 17.78 11.45
CA GLN A 83 -19.48 18.46 10.17
C GLN A 83 -18.17 18.92 9.53
N GLU A 84 -17.27 19.52 10.32
CA GLU A 84 -15.92 19.88 9.85
C GLU A 84 -15.19 18.67 9.26
N THR A 85 -15.24 17.53 9.94
CA THR A 85 -14.62 16.28 9.48
C THR A 85 -15.20 15.83 8.14
N ILE A 86 -16.52 15.86 7.99
CA ILE A 86 -17.20 15.45 6.75
C ILE A 86 -16.91 16.43 5.61
N VAL A 87 -16.92 17.74 5.87
CA VAL A 87 -16.59 18.76 4.87
C VAL A 87 -15.17 18.59 4.36
N ALA A 88 -14.21 18.32 5.26
CA ALA A 88 -12.82 18.05 4.89
C ALA A 88 -12.71 16.82 3.98
N TYR A 89 -13.34 15.71 4.36
CA TYR A 89 -13.37 14.49 3.54
C TYR A 89 -13.93 14.74 2.14
N ARG A 90 -15.05 15.48 2.02
CA ARG A 90 -15.64 15.83 0.73
C ARG A 90 -14.75 16.71 -0.11
N ALA A 91 -13.99 17.60 0.51
CA ALA A 91 -13.04 18.46 -0.17
C ALA A 91 -11.90 17.67 -0.82
N GLU A 92 -11.36 16.68 -0.11
CA GLU A 92 -10.32 15.78 -0.63
C GLU A 92 -10.82 14.91 -1.79
N ASN A 93 -12.06 14.44 -1.69
CA ASN A 93 -12.62 13.48 -2.64
C ASN A 93 -13.45 14.11 -3.78
N ARG A 94 -13.39 15.44 -3.97
CA ARG A 94 -14.13 16.16 -5.02
C ARG A 94 -13.88 15.71 -6.44
N GLN A 95 -12.76 15.05 -6.71
CA GLN A 95 -12.40 14.57 -8.05
C GLN A 95 -13.00 13.22 -8.41
N GLN A 96 -13.62 12.50 -7.47
CA GLN A 96 -14.32 11.25 -7.78
C GLN A 96 -15.63 11.57 -8.50
N ARG A 97 -15.64 11.38 -9.83
CA ARG A 97 -16.83 11.48 -10.69
C ARG A 97 -17.74 10.28 -10.39
N GLY A 98 -18.73 10.49 -9.56
CA GLY A 98 -19.77 9.51 -9.20
C GLY A 98 -20.28 9.85 -7.81
N GLY A 99 -21.58 9.78 -7.57
CA GLY A 99 -22.22 10.20 -6.32
C GLY A 99 -21.46 9.64 -5.13
N GLY A 100 -20.88 10.53 -4.32
CA GLY A 100 -20.19 10.16 -3.08
C GLY A 100 -21.16 9.61 -2.03
N PRO A 101 -20.62 9.10 -0.89
CA PRO A 101 -21.46 8.60 0.20
C PRO A 101 -22.43 9.67 0.71
N SER A 102 -23.61 9.24 1.12
CA SER A 102 -24.64 10.11 1.71
C SER A 102 -24.16 10.69 3.05
N ASP A 103 -24.84 11.74 3.54
CA ASP A 103 -24.52 12.35 4.82
C ASP A 103 -24.61 11.33 5.96
N ASP A 104 -25.64 10.47 5.94
CA ASP A 104 -25.84 9.43 6.94
C ASP A 104 -24.72 8.38 6.93
N GLU A 105 -24.23 8.00 5.74
CA GLU A 105 -23.12 7.08 5.61
C GLU A 105 -21.81 7.71 6.15
N LEU A 106 -21.60 9.01 5.88
CA LEU A 106 -20.45 9.72 6.39
C LEU A 106 -20.50 9.90 7.92
N VAL A 107 -21.69 10.18 8.49
CA VAL A 107 -21.86 10.22 9.94
C VAL A 107 -21.53 8.87 10.57
N LYS A 108 -22.07 7.77 10.03
CA LYS A 108 -21.75 6.40 10.49
C LYS A 108 -20.27 6.07 10.40
N GLN A 109 -19.59 6.63 9.42
CA GLN A 109 -18.15 6.39 9.22
C GLN A 109 -17.28 7.25 10.15
N PHE A 110 -17.64 8.53 10.36
CA PHE A 110 -16.75 9.48 11.04
C PHE A 110 -17.01 9.60 12.53
N LEU A 111 -18.25 9.46 13.01
CA LEU A 111 -18.53 9.53 14.44
C LEU A 111 -17.75 8.47 15.25
N PRO A 112 -17.70 7.19 14.87
CA PRO A 112 -16.86 6.21 15.56
C PRO A 112 -15.38 6.60 15.58
N ARG A 113 -14.87 7.20 14.50
CA ARG A 113 -13.47 7.66 14.42
C ARG A 113 -13.19 8.83 15.38
N LEU A 114 -14.13 9.76 15.52
CA LEU A 114 -14.02 10.84 16.48
C LEU A 114 -14.06 10.31 17.93
N ILE A 115 -14.92 9.34 18.21
CA ILE A 115 -14.96 8.66 19.51
C ILE A 115 -13.61 7.97 19.80
N ASP A 116 -13.06 7.25 18.82
CA ASP A 116 -11.75 6.58 18.96
C ASP A 116 -10.62 7.58 19.19
N SER A 117 -10.61 8.69 18.44
CA SER A 117 -9.64 9.76 18.63
C SER A 117 -9.73 10.37 20.03
N ARG A 118 -10.95 10.61 20.54
CA ARG A 118 -11.16 11.15 21.88
C ARG A 118 -10.65 10.18 22.96
N LEU A 119 -10.93 8.89 22.82
CA LEU A 119 -10.44 7.86 23.75
C LEU A 119 -8.92 7.75 23.72
N GLN A 120 -8.30 7.86 22.55
CA GLN A 120 -6.84 7.82 22.38
C GLN A 120 -6.18 9.04 23.06
N LEU A 121 -6.79 10.23 22.94
CA LEU A 121 -6.31 11.43 23.62
C LEU A 121 -6.42 11.30 25.16
N GLN A 122 -7.54 10.78 25.67
CA GLN A 122 -7.71 10.51 27.08
C GLN A 122 -6.70 9.48 27.62
N GLU A 123 -6.37 8.47 26.80
CA GLU A 123 -5.33 7.51 27.15
C GLU A 123 -3.93 8.16 27.13
N ALA A 124 -3.70 9.10 26.20
CA ALA A 124 -2.45 9.89 26.20
C ALA A 124 -2.33 10.77 27.45
N ASP A 125 -3.43 11.34 27.94
CA ASP A 125 -3.48 12.08 29.22
C ASP A 125 -3.16 11.17 30.41
N ARG A 126 -3.79 10.00 30.46
CA ARG A 126 -3.57 8.98 31.50
C ARG A 126 -2.14 8.51 31.56
N GLU A 127 -1.50 8.35 30.39
CA GLU A 127 -0.08 7.99 30.26
C GLU A 127 0.88 9.18 30.42
N ARG A 128 0.36 10.37 30.68
CA ARG A 128 1.11 11.64 30.83
C ARG A 128 2.04 11.90 29.63
N ILE A 129 1.51 11.68 28.42
CA ILE A 129 2.25 11.93 27.19
C ILE A 129 2.23 13.41 26.87
N THR A 130 3.40 14.01 26.83
CA THR A 130 3.62 15.42 26.48
C THR A 130 4.24 15.55 25.10
N VAL A 131 3.98 16.68 24.47
CA VAL A 131 4.58 17.13 23.20
C VAL A 131 5.00 18.57 23.40
N ASP A 132 6.26 18.86 23.17
CA ASP A 132 6.79 20.21 23.28
C ASP A 132 6.55 21.04 22.01
N ASP A 133 6.84 22.33 22.08
CA ASP A 133 6.59 23.25 20.98
C ASP A 133 7.54 23.04 19.80
N GLN A 134 8.75 22.52 20.06
CA GLN A 134 9.70 22.17 19.00
C GLN A 134 9.18 21.01 18.16
N GLU A 135 8.68 19.94 18.80
CA GLU A 135 8.06 18.81 18.11
C GLU A 135 6.86 19.24 17.25
N VAL A 136 6.06 20.19 17.75
CA VAL A 136 4.93 20.76 16.99
C VAL A 136 5.42 21.54 15.78
N SER A 137 6.48 22.35 15.94
CA SER A 137 7.09 23.13 14.86
C SER A 137 7.70 22.25 13.78
N ASP A 138 8.42 21.20 14.19
CA ASP A 138 9.05 20.26 13.27
C ASP A 138 8.00 19.51 12.45
N GLU A 139 6.96 19.00 13.09
CA GLU A 139 5.84 18.33 12.42
C GLU A 139 5.09 19.26 11.45
N LEU A 140 4.87 20.52 11.84
CA LEU A 140 4.28 21.52 10.96
C LEU A 140 5.16 21.75 9.73
N THR A 141 6.47 21.86 9.92
CA THR A 141 7.42 22.06 8.81
C THR A 141 7.39 20.91 7.82
N GLU A 142 7.26 19.66 8.29
CA GLU A 142 7.12 18.51 7.42
C GLU A 142 5.76 18.50 6.69
N ARG A 143 4.68 18.84 7.39
CA ARG A 143 3.32 18.86 6.80
C ARG A 143 3.17 19.93 5.73
N ILE A 144 3.72 21.14 5.92
CA ILE A 144 3.59 22.24 4.95
C ILE A 144 4.29 21.93 3.62
N LYS A 145 5.32 21.07 3.60
CA LYS A 145 5.95 20.63 2.34
C LYS A 145 4.95 19.97 1.39
N ILE A 146 3.93 19.29 1.91
CA ILE A 146 2.87 18.63 1.14
C ILE A 146 1.99 19.66 0.42
N TYR A 147 1.86 20.88 0.97
CA TYR A 147 1.03 21.97 0.41
C TYR A 147 1.74 22.85 -0.61
N LYS A 148 3.00 22.52 -0.95
CA LYS A 148 3.82 23.38 -1.84
C LYS A 148 3.99 24.81 -1.30
N THR A 149 3.83 24.99 0.02
CA THR A 149 4.25 26.20 0.72
C THR A 149 5.66 25.97 1.24
N ASN A 150 6.52 26.97 1.09
CA ASN A 150 7.93 26.82 1.46
C ASN A 150 8.20 27.31 2.89
N THR A 151 7.28 28.11 3.46
CA THR A 151 7.46 28.72 4.77
C THR A 151 6.21 28.60 5.65
N ILE A 152 6.43 28.66 6.98
CA ILE A 152 5.34 28.66 7.97
C ILE A 152 4.48 29.92 7.82
N GLU A 153 5.07 31.07 7.44
CA GLU A 153 4.36 32.34 7.25
C GLU A 153 3.37 32.26 6.07
N GLU A 154 3.78 31.65 4.96
CA GLU A 154 2.88 31.44 3.81
C GLU A 154 1.71 30.51 4.21
N PHE A 155 2.01 29.47 4.97
CA PHE A 155 0.99 28.57 5.48
C PHE A 155 0.05 29.28 6.46
N GLU A 156 0.55 30.09 7.39
CA GLU A 156 -0.25 30.88 8.32
C GLU A 156 -1.22 31.82 7.58
N LYS A 157 -0.74 32.51 6.54
CA LYS A 157 -1.59 33.36 5.70
C LYS A 157 -2.71 32.57 5.04
N MET A 158 -2.40 31.41 4.49
CA MET A 158 -3.36 30.51 3.87
C MET A 158 -4.43 30.03 4.85
N VAL A 159 -4.04 29.68 6.07
CA VAL A 159 -4.92 29.21 7.14
C VAL A 159 -5.85 30.34 7.63
N LYS A 160 -5.29 31.55 7.81
CA LYS A 160 -6.07 32.76 8.18
C LYS A 160 -7.12 33.14 7.13
N GLU A 161 -6.79 33.00 5.84
CA GLU A 161 -7.77 33.24 4.76
C GLU A 161 -8.96 32.26 4.81
N GLN A 162 -8.82 31.16 5.51
CA GLN A 162 -9.87 30.15 5.73
C GLN A 162 -10.61 30.34 7.07
N GLY A 163 -10.29 31.38 7.83
CA GLY A 163 -10.87 31.66 9.13
C GLY A 163 -10.33 30.78 10.27
N ILE A 164 -9.21 30.08 10.06
CA ILE A 164 -8.58 29.21 11.06
C ILE A 164 -7.41 29.95 11.71
N THR A 165 -7.26 29.83 13.03
CA THR A 165 -6.13 30.41 13.75
C THR A 165 -4.94 29.46 13.78
N MET A 166 -3.72 30.01 13.76
CA MET A 166 -2.51 29.20 13.86
C MET A 166 -2.42 28.44 15.19
N GLU A 167 -2.98 29.00 16.26
CA GLU A 167 -3.09 28.31 17.55
C GLU A 167 -3.99 27.07 17.49
N ALA A 168 -5.12 27.13 16.78
CA ALA A 168 -5.96 25.97 16.55
C ALA A 168 -5.24 24.88 15.74
N VAL A 169 -4.44 25.27 14.75
CA VAL A 169 -3.60 24.35 13.97
C VAL A 169 -2.57 23.68 14.87
N LYS A 170 -1.79 24.46 15.65
CA LYS A 170 -0.79 23.93 16.57
C LYS A 170 -1.41 23.00 17.62
N LYS A 171 -2.59 23.34 18.14
CA LYS A 171 -3.33 22.47 19.07
C LYS A 171 -3.65 21.11 18.43
N ARG A 172 -4.22 21.10 17.24
CA ARG A 172 -4.56 19.86 16.50
C ARG A 172 -3.30 19.02 16.18
N VAL A 173 -2.20 19.66 15.79
CA VAL A 173 -0.91 18.98 15.59
C VAL A 173 -0.41 18.35 16.89
N ARG A 174 -0.47 19.06 18.00
CA ARG A 174 -0.07 18.55 19.32
C ARG A 174 -0.92 17.35 19.72
N GLU A 175 -2.24 17.42 19.54
CA GLU A 175 -3.15 16.30 19.81
C GLU A 175 -2.81 15.08 18.92
N SER A 176 -2.58 15.29 17.63
CA SER A 176 -2.17 14.24 16.71
C SER A 176 -0.85 13.56 17.14
N LEU A 177 0.15 14.33 17.52
CA LEU A 177 1.45 13.82 18.02
C LEU A 177 1.28 13.04 19.33
N ARG A 178 0.40 13.50 20.22
CA ARG A 178 0.09 12.77 21.48
C ARG A 178 -0.55 11.42 21.19
N VAL A 179 -1.51 11.38 20.26
CA VAL A 179 -2.14 10.13 19.80
C VAL A 179 -1.10 9.20 19.17
N GLN A 180 -0.22 9.71 18.30
CA GLN A 180 0.86 8.90 17.71
C GLN A 180 1.79 8.32 18.78
N LYS A 181 2.20 9.11 19.76
CA LYS A 181 3.07 8.65 20.86
C LYS A 181 2.40 7.58 21.72
N VAL A 182 1.10 7.71 22.04
CA VAL A 182 0.39 6.68 22.82
C VAL A 182 0.21 5.39 22.02
N ILE A 183 -0.14 5.48 20.75
CA ILE A 183 -0.24 4.31 19.87
C ILE A 183 1.13 3.62 19.77
N ARG A 184 2.21 4.37 19.55
CA ARG A 184 3.56 3.81 19.54
C ARG A 184 3.84 3.03 20.81
N ARG A 185 3.55 3.60 21.99
CA ARG A 185 3.81 3.00 23.31
C ARG A 185 2.92 1.77 23.58
N LYS A 186 1.63 1.82 23.23
CA LYS A 186 0.64 0.77 23.55
C LYS A 186 0.57 -0.33 22.51
N VAL A 187 0.92 -0.01 21.28
CA VAL A 187 0.78 -0.91 20.13
C VAL A 187 2.13 -1.22 19.51
N ALA A 188 2.79 -0.24 18.87
CA ALA A 188 3.94 -0.52 18.03
C ALA A 188 5.12 -1.17 18.79
N LEU A 189 5.47 -0.66 19.98
CA LEU A 189 6.55 -1.20 20.81
C LEU A 189 6.23 -2.58 21.42
N ARG A 190 4.99 -3.06 21.28
CA ARG A 190 4.55 -4.37 21.78
C ARG A 190 4.39 -5.40 20.66
N VAL A 191 4.66 -5.00 19.43
CA VAL A 191 4.62 -5.88 18.27
C VAL A 191 6.05 -6.26 17.91
N SER A 192 6.29 -7.54 17.80
CA SER A 192 7.54 -8.09 17.28
C SER A 192 7.25 -9.19 16.27
N VAL A 193 8.14 -9.32 15.30
CA VAL A 193 8.13 -10.41 14.32
C VAL A 193 9.43 -11.19 14.49
N THR A 194 9.30 -12.45 14.80
CA THR A 194 10.42 -13.37 14.98
C THR A 194 10.85 -13.99 13.66
N ASP A 195 12.11 -14.41 13.56
CA ASP A 195 12.59 -15.12 12.36
C ASP A 195 11.87 -16.45 12.15
N ALA A 196 11.45 -17.12 13.24
CA ALA A 196 10.64 -18.35 13.16
C ALA A 196 9.30 -18.11 12.44
N GLU A 197 8.61 -17.02 12.73
CA GLU A 197 7.35 -16.66 12.03
C GLU A 197 7.58 -16.33 10.56
N ILE A 198 8.71 -15.70 10.24
CA ILE A 198 9.08 -15.41 8.84
C ILE A 198 9.33 -16.73 8.09
N VAL A 199 10.08 -17.65 8.69
CA VAL A 199 10.34 -18.98 8.11
C VAL A 199 9.04 -19.73 7.90
N GLN A 200 8.19 -19.79 8.92
CA GLN A 200 6.87 -20.41 8.83
C GLN A 200 6.03 -19.84 7.70
N TYR A 201 5.97 -18.50 7.58
CA TYR A 201 5.24 -17.83 6.50
C TYR A 201 5.79 -18.18 5.11
N VAL A 202 7.14 -18.25 4.96
CA VAL A 202 7.79 -18.66 3.71
C VAL A 202 7.36 -20.09 3.34
N GLU A 203 7.41 -21.02 4.28
CA GLU A 203 7.03 -22.41 4.02
C GLU A 203 5.54 -22.56 3.67
N GLU A 204 4.65 -21.92 4.42
CA GLU A 204 3.20 -21.95 4.17
C GLU A 204 2.81 -21.29 2.82
N ASN A 205 3.58 -20.32 2.36
CA ASN A 205 3.29 -19.57 1.13
C ASN A 205 4.30 -19.81 0.00
N ARG A 206 5.16 -20.81 0.14
CA ARG A 206 6.27 -21.06 -0.78
C ARG A 206 5.84 -21.04 -2.25
N GLN A 207 4.82 -21.80 -2.59
CA GLN A 207 4.31 -21.87 -3.96
C GLN A 207 3.85 -20.51 -4.51
N LYS A 208 3.18 -19.69 -3.69
CA LYS A 208 2.75 -18.34 -4.08
C LYS A 208 3.92 -17.38 -4.23
N LEU A 209 4.91 -17.48 -3.35
CA LEU A 209 6.12 -16.67 -3.40
C LEU A 209 6.96 -17.02 -4.63
N GLU A 210 7.04 -18.29 -4.98
CA GLU A 210 7.73 -18.75 -6.19
C GLU A 210 7.04 -18.30 -7.47
N THR A 211 5.70 -18.33 -7.55
CA THR A 211 4.95 -17.83 -8.71
C THR A 211 5.03 -16.31 -8.89
N GLY A 212 5.41 -15.56 -7.88
CA GLY A 212 5.63 -14.11 -7.96
C GLY A 212 7.04 -13.70 -8.39
N LEU A 213 7.97 -14.65 -8.50
CA LEU A 213 9.34 -14.38 -8.89
C LEU A 213 9.43 -14.09 -10.37
N SER A 214 10.27 -13.12 -10.72
CA SER A 214 10.53 -12.76 -12.10
C SER A 214 11.82 -13.41 -12.61
N TYR A 215 11.88 -13.60 -13.93
CA TYR A 215 13.05 -14.03 -14.64
C TYR A 215 13.16 -13.31 -15.98
N HIS A 216 14.37 -13.20 -16.50
CA HIS A 216 14.65 -12.63 -17.81
C HIS A 216 15.33 -13.67 -18.68
N ALA A 217 14.76 -13.93 -19.84
CA ALA A 217 15.27 -14.95 -20.77
C ALA A 217 15.32 -14.46 -22.21
N ARG A 218 16.16 -15.10 -22.99
CA ARG A 218 16.20 -14.97 -24.45
C ARG A 218 15.78 -16.26 -25.09
N HIS A 219 15.23 -16.16 -26.30
CA HIS A 219 14.66 -17.24 -27.05
C HIS A 219 15.16 -17.26 -28.52
N LEU A 220 15.46 -18.42 -28.99
CA LEU A 220 15.76 -18.70 -30.41
C LEU A 220 14.89 -19.86 -30.86
N LEU A 221 14.17 -19.69 -31.96
CA LEU A 221 13.27 -20.69 -32.53
C LEU A 221 13.77 -21.10 -33.93
N VAL A 222 14.00 -22.38 -34.11
CA VAL A 222 14.30 -23.00 -35.40
C VAL A 222 13.11 -23.80 -35.86
N VAL A 223 12.43 -23.31 -36.91
CA VAL A 223 11.22 -23.94 -37.48
C VAL A 223 11.67 -24.90 -38.58
N PRO A 224 11.13 -26.15 -38.64
CA PRO A 224 11.37 -27.07 -39.75
C PRO A 224 10.84 -26.51 -41.07
N GLU A 225 11.55 -26.74 -42.19
CA GLU A 225 11.11 -26.26 -43.50
C GLU A 225 10.04 -27.17 -44.17
N GLY A 226 9.66 -28.24 -43.48
CA GLY A 226 8.64 -29.18 -43.91
C GLY A 226 8.01 -29.93 -42.74
N SER A 227 7.05 -30.79 -43.03
CA SER A 227 6.36 -31.59 -42.01
C SER A 227 6.87 -33.00 -41.85
N ASP A 228 7.84 -33.42 -42.68
CA ASP A 228 8.42 -34.76 -42.69
C ASP A 228 9.53 -34.90 -41.65
N ASP A 229 9.87 -36.15 -41.32
CA ASP A 229 10.90 -36.43 -40.30
C ASP A 229 12.27 -35.90 -40.70
N ALA A 230 12.59 -35.83 -42.00
CA ALA A 230 13.87 -35.32 -42.48
C ALA A 230 14.00 -33.79 -42.22
N ALA A 231 12.90 -33.02 -42.44
CA ALA A 231 12.85 -31.59 -42.14
C ALA A 231 13.00 -31.30 -40.63
N TRP A 232 12.36 -32.12 -39.80
CA TRP A 232 12.48 -32.01 -38.35
C TRP A 232 13.91 -32.35 -37.86
N GLU A 233 14.52 -33.40 -38.41
CA GLU A 233 15.89 -33.75 -38.05
C GLU A 233 16.88 -32.65 -38.48
N SER A 234 16.67 -32.07 -39.67
CA SER A 234 17.48 -30.94 -40.15
C SER A 234 17.36 -29.71 -39.21
N ALA A 235 16.14 -29.40 -38.74
CA ALA A 235 15.92 -28.33 -37.81
C ALA A 235 16.57 -28.60 -36.42
N ARG A 236 16.54 -29.86 -35.97
CA ARG A 236 17.24 -30.26 -34.74
C ARG A 236 18.78 -30.04 -34.87
N ILE A 237 19.38 -30.54 -35.94
CA ILE A 237 20.80 -30.38 -36.20
C ILE A 237 21.16 -28.89 -36.27
N LYS A 238 20.34 -28.08 -36.96
CA LYS A 238 20.56 -26.64 -37.02
C LYS A 238 20.47 -25.97 -35.64
N ALA A 239 19.52 -26.34 -34.80
CA ALA A 239 19.41 -25.81 -33.43
C ALA A 239 20.63 -26.22 -32.58
N ASP A 240 21.10 -27.46 -32.69
CA ASP A 240 22.29 -27.93 -32.00
C ASP A 240 23.56 -27.16 -32.45
N LEU A 241 23.70 -26.91 -33.76
CA LEU A 241 24.83 -26.14 -34.32
C LEU A 241 24.82 -24.69 -33.83
N LEU A 242 23.64 -24.02 -33.85
CA LEU A 242 23.51 -22.66 -33.37
C LEU A 242 23.78 -22.56 -31.86
N ARG A 243 23.33 -23.54 -31.08
CA ARG A 243 23.67 -23.65 -29.65
C ARG A 243 25.18 -23.82 -29.47
N ALA A 244 25.82 -24.72 -30.22
CA ALA A 244 27.25 -24.93 -30.12
C ALA A 244 28.02 -23.65 -30.45
N GLN A 245 27.62 -22.92 -31.48
CA GLN A 245 28.19 -21.60 -31.83
C GLN A 245 28.12 -20.61 -30.69
N ILE A 246 26.94 -20.55 -30.00
CA ILE A 246 26.74 -19.67 -28.83
C ILE A 246 27.65 -20.09 -27.68
N LEU A 247 27.76 -21.40 -27.41
CA LEU A 247 28.61 -21.95 -26.34
C LEU A 247 30.11 -21.74 -26.60
N ASP A 248 30.51 -21.66 -27.85
CA ASP A 248 31.88 -21.36 -28.26
C ASP A 248 32.23 -19.85 -28.30
N GLY A 249 31.34 -19.05 -27.67
CA GLY A 249 31.54 -17.60 -27.50
C GLY A 249 30.80 -16.72 -28.49
N GLY A 250 29.91 -17.28 -29.33
CA GLY A 250 29.03 -16.51 -30.23
C GLY A 250 28.02 -15.69 -29.45
N ASP A 251 27.73 -14.49 -29.95
CA ASP A 251 26.71 -13.64 -29.35
C ASP A 251 25.29 -14.17 -29.62
N PHE A 252 24.58 -14.55 -28.57
CA PHE A 252 23.19 -15.02 -28.64
C PHE A 252 22.28 -14.04 -29.38
N VAL A 253 22.45 -12.74 -29.15
CA VAL A 253 21.64 -11.67 -29.76
C VAL A 253 21.81 -11.66 -31.27
N ALA A 254 23.05 -11.76 -31.75
CA ALA A 254 23.35 -11.80 -33.17
C ALA A 254 22.78 -13.07 -33.82
N VAL A 255 23.01 -14.23 -33.19
CA VAL A 255 22.50 -15.53 -33.69
C VAL A 255 20.96 -15.54 -33.73
N ALA A 256 20.29 -15.03 -32.70
CA ALA A 256 18.83 -14.95 -32.66
C ALA A 256 18.29 -14.01 -33.75
N ARG A 257 18.92 -12.86 -33.99
CA ARG A 257 18.53 -11.94 -35.09
C ARG A 257 18.61 -12.56 -36.46
N GLU A 258 19.65 -13.37 -36.67
CA GLU A 258 19.93 -13.94 -38.00
C GLU A 258 19.10 -15.21 -38.25
N TYR A 259 18.94 -16.07 -37.26
CA TYR A 259 18.43 -17.42 -37.46
C TYR A 259 17.11 -17.73 -36.83
N SER A 260 16.65 -16.94 -35.83
CA SER A 260 15.39 -17.19 -35.15
C SER A 260 14.17 -16.86 -36.01
N ARG A 261 13.16 -17.70 -35.94
CA ARG A 261 11.84 -17.48 -36.56
C ARG A 261 10.79 -16.98 -35.53
N ASP A 262 11.22 -16.69 -34.31
CA ASP A 262 10.34 -16.13 -33.28
C ASP A 262 10.12 -14.63 -33.48
N ALA A 263 9.00 -14.12 -32.94
CA ALA A 263 8.67 -12.68 -33.01
C ALA A 263 9.74 -11.80 -32.32
N SER A 264 10.41 -12.33 -31.29
CA SER A 264 11.48 -11.65 -30.55
C SER A 264 12.81 -11.60 -31.30
N ALA A 265 12.95 -12.25 -32.48
CA ALA A 265 14.21 -12.32 -33.24
C ALA A 265 14.79 -10.92 -33.51
N LYS A 266 13.97 -9.95 -33.90
CA LYS A 266 14.38 -8.56 -34.17
C LYS A 266 15.04 -7.88 -32.95
N ASP A 267 14.64 -8.28 -31.75
CA ASP A 267 15.16 -7.80 -30.48
C ASP A 267 16.24 -8.72 -29.89
N GLY A 268 16.81 -9.60 -30.75
CA GLY A 268 17.85 -10.55 -30.35
C GLY A 268 17.35 -11.68 -29.46
N GLY A 269 16.09 -12.09 -29.67
CA GLY A 269 15.44 -13.11 -28.89
C GLY A 269 14.98 -12.67 -27.51
N ASP A 270 15.00 -11.38 -27.19
CA ASP A 270 14.66 -10.86 -25.87
C ASP A 270 13.16 -11.06 -25.56
N LEU A 271 12.85 -11.81 -24.49
CA LEU A 271 11.48 -12.01 -24.01
C LEU A 271 11.09 -11.00 -22.93
N GLY A 272 12.03 -10.14 -22.51
CA GLY A 272 11.82 -9.21 -21.40
C GLY A 272 11.80 -9.90 -20.05
N THR A 273 11.32 -9.16 -19.04
CA THR A 273 11.13 -9.70 -17.70
C THR A 273 9.75 -10.36 -17.61
N LEU A 274 9.76 -11.65 -17.32
CA LEU A 274 8.60 -12.52 -17.21
C LEU A 274 8.38 -12.90 -15.74
N LYS A 275 7.11 -13.15 -15.37
CA LYS A 275 6.74 -13.75 -14.07
C LYS A 275 6.47 -15.24 -14.29
N ARG A 276 6.70 -16.04 -13.27
CA ARG A 276 6.32 -17.47 -13.30
C ARG A 276 4.82 -17.60 -13.58
N GLY A 277 4.48 -18.48 -14.54
CA GLY A 277 3.12 -18.74 -15.01
C GLY A 277 2.70 -17.91 -16.23
N GLU A 278 3.56 -17.03 -16.78
CA GLU A 278 3.29 -16.28 -18.02
C GLU A 278 3.60 -17.07 -19.28
N LEU A 279 4.47 -18.07 -19.20
CA LEU A 279 4.74 -19.01 -20.31
C LEU A 279 4.09 -20.38 -20.06
N ALA A 280 4.01 -21.19 -21.10
CA ALA A 280 3.60 -22.58 -20.99
C ALA A 280 4.52 -23.33 -20.01
N GLN A 281 3.96 -24.15 -19.14
CA GLN A 281 4.65 -24.76 -17.99
C GLN A 281 5.88 -25.58 -18.39
N ASP A 282 5.84 -26.28 -19.53
CA ASP A 282 6.95 -27.05 -20.08
C ASP A 282 8.12 -26.16 -20.50
N ILE A 283 7.84 -25.07 -21.22
CA ILE A 283 8.84 -24.06 -21.62
C ILE A 283 9.43 -23.37 -20.38
N GLU A 284 8.58 -22.97 -19.45
CA GLU A 284 9.03 -22.30 -18.24
C GLU A 284 9.93 -23.21 -17.38
N THR A 285 9.63 -24.50 -17.32
CA THR A 285 10.44 -25.48 -16.61
C THR A 285 11.84 -25.59 -17.21
N GLU A 286 11.95 -25.63 -18.54
CA GLU A 286 13.24 -25.65 -19.24
C GLU A 286 14.08 -24.39 -18.95
N ILE A 287 13.44 -23.20 -18.97
CA ILE A 287 14.12 -21.93 -18.72
C ILE A 287 14.59 -21.84 -17.26
N LEU A 288 13.72 -22.16 -16.30
CA LEU A 288 14.02 -22.03 -14.88
C LEU A 288 14.99 -23.11 -14.35
N GLY A 289 15.14 -24.20 -15.08
CA GLY A 289 16.18 -25.22 -14.84
C GLY A 289 17.60 -24.73 -15.13
N LEU A 290 17.74 -23.60 -15.87
CA LEU A 290 19.04 -23.04 -16.21
C LEU A 290 19.60 -22.17 -15.06
N GLU A 291 20.93 -22.02 -15.04
CA GLU A 291 21.59 -20.98 -14.28
C GLU A 291 21.72 -19.68 -15.11
N PRO A 292 21.78 -18.50 -14.49
CA PRO A 292 22.01 -17.26 -15.19
C PRO A 292 23.24 -17.30 -16.11
N GLY A 293 23.03 -16.93 -17.36
CA GLY A 293 24.03 -17.05 -18.46
C GLY A 293 24.03 -18.38 -19.19
N GLN A 294 23.39 -19.41 -18.68
CA GLN A 294 23.36 -20.75 -19.29
C GLN A 294 22.40 -20.81 -20.48
N VAL A 295 22.76 -21.62 -21.48
CA VAL A 295 21.98 -21.89 -22.71
C VAL A 295 21.42 -23.31 -22.67
N SER A 296 20.09 -23.45 -22.88
CA SER A 296 19.41 -24.75 -22.85
C SER A 296 19.86 -25.67 -24.00
N PRO A 297 19.68 -26.99 -23.83
CA PRO A 297 19.57 -27.88 -24.99
C PRO A 297 18.40 -27.47 -25.89
N PRO A 298 18.39 -27.87 -27.20
CA PRO A 298 17.25 -27.67 -28.07
C PRO A 298 16.03 -28.41 -27.52
N TYR A 299 14.98 -27.66 -27.18
CA TYR A 299 13.69 -28.19 -26.71
C TYR A 299 12.69 -28.28 -27.87
N ARG A 300 12.09 -29.46 -28.12
CA ARG A 300 11.15 -29.67 -29.20
C ARG A 300 9.72 -29.31 -28.78
N SER A 301 9.06 -28.45 -29.56
CA SER A 301 7.62 -28.20 -29.48
C SER A 301 6.91 -28.51 -30.80
N SER A 302 5.62 -28.24 -30.89
CA SER A 302 4.85 -28.34 -32.15
C SER A 302 5.28 -27.30 -33.20
N LEU A 303 5.98 -26.23 -32.80
CA LEU A 303 6.43 -25.15 -33.68
C LEU A 303 7.83 -25.37 -34.23
N GLY A 304 8.66 -26.14 -33.55
CA GLY A 304 10.07 -26.35 -33.92
C GLY A 304 10.93 -26.62 -32.69
N TYR A 305 12.21 -26.32 -32.83
CA TYR A 305 13.20 -26.44 -31.77
C TYR A 305 13.53 -25.08 -31.16
N HIS A 306 13.39 -25.00 -29.83
CA HIS A 306 13.62 -23.82 -29.04
C HIS A 306 14.95 -23.93 -28.32
N VAL A 307 15.74 -22.86 -28.31
CA VAL A 307 16.91 -22.70 -27.48
C VAL A 307 16.72 -21.46 -26.62
N PHE A 308 16.88 -21.61 -25.32
CA PHE A 308 16.73 -20.54 -24.37
C PHE A 308 18.06 -20.17 -23.73
N ARG A 309 18.18 -18.89 -23.35
CA ARG A 309 19.27 -18.42 -22.48
C ARG A 309 18.61 -17.69 -21.31
N LEU A 310 18.95 -18.11 -20.11
CA LEU A 310 18.53 -17.42 -18.91
C LEU A 310 19.49 -16.26 -18.62
N GLU A 311 18.98 -15.02 -18.62
CA GLU A 311 19.78 -13.84 -18.31
C GLU A 311 19.85 -13.60 -16.80
N SER A 312 18.70 -13.68 -16.15
CA SER A 312 18.57 -13.57 -14.69
C SER A 312 17.34 -14.29 -14.18
N LYS A 313 17.36 -14.77 -12.95
CA LYS A 313 16.20 -15.28 -12.23
C LYS A 313 16.23 -14.83 -10.79
N GLU A 314 15.07 -14.43 -10.27
CA GLU A 314 14.87 -14.29 -8.85
C GLU A 314 14.68 -15.69 -8.25
N SER A 315 15.30 -15.93 -7.10
CA SER A 315 15.16 -17.19 -6.37
C SER A 315 14.82 -16.92 -4.91
N LEU A 316 14.17 -17.89 -4.26
CA LEU A 316 13.98 -17.88 -2.80
C LEU A 316 15.25 -18.37 -2.06
N GLU A 317 16.44 -18.09 -2.62
CA GLU A 317 17.73 -18.43 -2.04
C GLU A 317 18.64 -17.20 -1.99
N GLY A 318 19.68 -17.23 -1.16
CA GLY A 318 20.67 -16.15 -1.04
C GLY A 318 20.05 -14.76 -0.82
N ASP A 319 20.45 -13.82 -1.65
CA ASP A 319 19.97 -12.41 -1.57
C ASP A 319 18.48 -12.27 -1.89
N GLY A 320 17.94 -13.12 -2.78
CA GLY A 320 16.52 -13.16 -3.09
C GLY A 320 15.68 -13.52 -1.87
N LEU A 321 16.07 -14.58 -1.17
CA LEU A 321 15.41 -14.98 0.09
C LEU A 321 15.52 -13.89 1.17
N THR A 322 16.65 -13.20 1.25
CA THR A 322 16.84 -12.11 2.21
C THR A 322 15.86 -10.97 1.96
N ARG A 323 15.69 -10.55 0.69
CA ARG A 323 14.72 -9.52 0.30
C ARG A 323 13.28 -9.95 0.59
N VAL A 324 12.92 -11.19 0.24
CA VAL A 324 11.59 -11.74 0.51
C VAL A 324 11.32 -11.81 2.01
N LYS A 325 12.28 -12.26 2.83
CA LYS A 325 12.15 -12.27 4.30
C LYS A 325 11.92 -10.88 4.87
N GLN A 326 12.58 -9.85 4.33
CA GLN A 326 12.36 -8.46 4.76
C GLN A 326 10.93 -7.99 4.44
N GLN A 327 10.43 -8.26 3.22
CA GLN A 327 9.06 -7.94 2.84
C GLN A 327 8.03 -8.67 3.72
N ILE A 328 8.26 -9.96 4.00
CA ILE A 328 7.41 -10.75 4.88
C ILE A 328 7.41 -10.17 6.30
N ARG A 329 8.57 -9.76 6.82
CA ARG A 329 8.66 -9.12 8.13
C ARG A 329 7.76 -7.89 8.21
N GLU A 330 7.73 -7.07 7.16
CA GLU A 330 6.87 -5.88 7.09
C GLU A 330 5.38 -6.24 7.01
N ILE A 331 5.03 -7.27 6.24
CA ILE A 331 3.65 -7.77 6.14
C ILE A 331 3.18 -8.28 7.50
N LEU A 332 3.96 -9.15 8.15
CA LEU A 332 3.62 -9.72 9.46
C LEU A 332 3.58 -8.65 10.55
N PHE A 333 4.51 -7.69 10.51
CA PHE A 333 4.49 -6.56 11.44
C PHE A 333 3.20 -5.75 11.29
N ARG A 334 2.81 -5.43 10.06
CA ARG A 334 1.56 -4.69 9.77
C ARG A 334 0.34 -5.45 10.28
N GLN A 335 0.22 -6.73 9.98
CA GLN A 335 -0.89 -7.57 10.44
C GLN A 335 -1.00 -7.60 11.97
N LYS A 336 0.13 -7.83 12.64
CA LYS A 336 0.18 -7.84 14.11
C LYS A 336 -0.09 -6.46 14.71
N TYR A 337 0.39 -5.40 14.06
CA TYR A 337 0.14 -4.03 14.48
C TYR A 337 -1.36 -3.69 14.39
N GLU A 338 -2.01 -4.00 13.27
CA GLU A 338 -3.44 -3.78 13.08
C GLU A 338 -4.27 -4.57 14.09
N ALA A 339 -3.97 -5.85 14.27
CA ALA A 339 -4.64 -6.69 15.28
C ALA A 339 -4.45 -6.17 16.71
N ARG A 340 -3.22 -5.71 17.06
CA ARG A 340 -2.94 -5.13 18.38
C ARG A 340 -3.62 -3.80 18.56
N LEU A 341 -3.68 -2.95 17.53
CA LEU A 341 -4.38 -1.66 17.56
C LEU A 341 -5.88 -1.88 17.77
N GLU A 342 -6.51 -2.79 17.04
CA GLU A 342 -7.91 -3.14 17.20
C GLU A 342 -8.22 -3.67 18.62
N ALA A 343 -7.38 -4.59 19.10
CA ALA A 343 -7.53 -5.12 20.46
C ALA A 343 -7.40 -4.02 21.52
N TRP A 344 -6.44 -3.12 21.37
CA TRP A 344 -6.26 -2.00 22.29
C TRP A 344 -7.43 -0.99 22.22
N LEU A 345 -7.91 -0.64 21.03
CA LEU A 345 -9.09 0.22 20.86
C LEU A 345 -10.32 -0.42 21.51
N LYS A 346 -10.53 -1.71 21.31
CA LYS A 346 -11.60 -2.46 21.97
C LYS A 346 -11.50 -2.41 23.51
N GLU A 347 -10.28 -2.57 24.02
CA GLU A 347 -10.02 -2.51 25.48
C GLU A 347 -10.36 -1.12 26.06
N ILE A 348 -9.93 -0.03 25.42
CA ILE A 348 -10.22 1.33 25.91
C ILE A 348 -11.71 1.68 25.77
N LYS A 349 -12.39 1.22 24.72
CA LYS A 349 -13.86 1.36 24.55
C LYS A 349 -14.64 0.66 25.64
N GLN A 350 -14.26 -0.57 26.01
CA GLN A 350 -14.95 -1.33 27.07
C GLN A 350 -14.87 -0.68 28.45
N ARG A 351 -13.85 0.14 28.69
CA ARG A 351 -13.65 0.87 29.95
C ARG A 351 -14.29 2.26 29.95
N ALA A 352 -14.73 2.73 28.80
CA ALA A 352 -15.27 4.06 28.62
C ALA A 352 -16.81 4.09 28.71
N ILE A 353 -17.34 5.20 29.16
CA ILE A 353 -18.77 5.53 29.07
C ILE A 353 -18.98 6.32 27.80
N ILE A 354 -19.71 5.76 26.84
CA ILE A 354 -19.97 6.37 25.54
C ILE A 354 -21.48 6.54 25.40
N GLU A 355 -21.92 7.77 25.25
CA GLU A 355 -23.33 8.12 25.01
C GLU A 355 -23.44 8.80 23.65
N ILE A 356 -24.27 8.28 22.76
CA ILE A 356 -24.57 8.89 21.45
C ILE A 356 -25.90 9.62 21.58
N ARG A 357 -25.93 10.93 21.21
CA ARG A 357 -27.05 11.86 21.37
C ARG A 357 -27.47 12.50 20.05
N MET A 358 -27.67 11.69 19.00
CA MET A 358 -28.11 12.17 17.69
C MET A 358 -29.61 12.19 17.53
#